data_02084959793ed7f2f7a7a88ff7e50a75
#
_entry.id   02084959793ed7f2f7a7a88ff7e50a75
#
_cell.length_a   1.000
_cell.length_b   1.000
_cell.length_c   1.000
_cell.angle_alpha   90.00
_cell.angle_beta   90.00
_cell.angle_gamma   90.00
#
_symmetry.space_group_name_H-M   'P 1'
#
loop_
_entity.id
_entity.type
_entity.pdbx_description
1 polymer ?
#
loop_
_entity_poly.entity_id
_entity_poly.type
_entity_poly.pdbx_seq_one_letter_code
_entity_poly.pdbx_strand_id
1 'polypeptide(L)'
;MSPDAENLEAEYSPSSVAKHPAAWYIDEYARRSDATVTALGDRISREAYGPGIDEYVVLARSAATAPLLVFIHGGYWKALSADECSMWAADALDAGFSFASVNYTLAPTATLERIVTQCRAAMDWLLDASGLTPARVVVAGSSAGGHLAAMSTTANPQPTRCFAAVLLSGVFDLRPIVATSVNEPLGLTIPDAVRLSPAHTRVTPIPVVRAFVGEEETATFKSQSSTYVDKLRAAGVDATYRVVAGRDHFDLIYDLLTPGTDLGDTTIGLLRD
;
A
#
# COMPACT_ATOMS: atom_id res chain seq x y z
N MET A 1 -16.73 2.75 27.19
CA MET A 1 -16.80 1.72 26.12
C MET A 1 -17.11 0.37 26.73
N SER A 2 -17.76 -0.56 26.02
CA SER A 2 -17.87 -1.95 26.49
C SER A 2 -16.51 -2.66 26.32
N PRO A 3 -16.22 -3.75 27.10
CA PRO A 3 -14.98 -4.51 26.94
C PRO A 3 -14.75 -5.01 25.50
N ASP A 4 -15.81 -5.38 24.80
CA ASP A 4 -15.72 -5.81 23.38
C ASP A 4 -15.32 -4.66 22.46
N ALA A 5 -15.79 -3.43 22.70
CA ALA A 5 -15.43 -2.26 21.93
C ALA A 5 -13.98 -1.82 22.20
N GLU A 6 -13.50 -1.93 23.44
CA GLU A 6 -12.10 -1.64 23.80
C GLU A 6 -11.16 -2.65 23.14
N ASN A 7 -11.53 -3.93 23.12
CA ASN A 7 -10.76 -4.97 22.43
C ASN A 7 -10.73 -4.73 20.91
N LEU A 8 -11.86 -4.35 20.30
CA LEU A 8 -11.93 -4.04 18.88
C LEU A 8 -11.02 -2.85 18.50
N GLU A 9 -11.05 -1.79 19.31
CA GLU A 9 -10.17 -0.62 19.12
C GLU A 9 -8.70 -1.02 19.19
N ALA A 10 -8.29 -1.82 20.16
CA ALA A 10 -6.92 -2.30 20.30
C ALA A 10 -6.48 -3.18 19.14
N GLU A 11 -7.35 -4.06 18.66
CA GLU A 11 -7.07 -4.95 17.52
C GLU A 11 -6.87 -4.18 16.19
N TYR A 12 -7.53 -3.03 16.00
CA TYR A 12 -7.33 -2.14 14.87
C TYR A 12 -6.33 -1.01 15.15
N SER A 13 -5.64 -1.02 16.29
CA SER A 13 -4.57 -0.09 16.62
C SER A 13 -3.19 -0.77 16.53
N PRO A 14 -2.46 -0.68 15.40
CA PRO A 14 -1.13 -1.27 15.29
C PRO A 14 -0.16 -0.81 16.38
N SER A 15 -0.33 0.43 16.87
CA SER A 15 0.48 0.99 17.96
C SER A 15 0.31 0.27 19.29
N SER A 16 -0.74 -0.56 19.46
CA SER A 16 -0.98 -1.33 20.71
C SER A 16 0.07 -2.39 20.96
N VAL A 17 0.75 -2.86 19.90
CA VAL A 17 1.75 -3.94 19.93
C VAL A 17 3.08 -3.56 19.27
N ALA A 18 3.22 -2.32 18.80
CA ALA A 18 4.42 -1.87 18.11
C ALA A 18 5.60 -1.66 19.08
N LYS A 19 6.83 -1.84 18.58
CA LYS A 19 8.08 -1.66 19.35
C LYS A 19 8.33 -0.21 19.76
N HIS A 20 7.85 0.74 18.94
CA HIS A 20 7.98 2.18 19.17
C HIS A 20 6.64 2.88 18.98
N PRO A 21 6.46 4.10 19.51
CA PRO A 21 5.29 4.92 19.19
C PRO A 21 5.18 5.17 17.68
N ALA A 22 3.96 5.26 17.14
CA ALA A 22 3.74 5.49 15.70
C ALA A 22 4.46 6.75 15.18
N ALA A 23 4.53 7.82 15.98
CA ALA A 23 5.24 9.05 15.61
C ALA A 23 6.73 8.79 15.31
N TRP A 24 7.38 7.91 16.06
CA TRP A 24 8.78 7.55 15.81
C TRP A 24 8.98 6.92 14.41
N TYR A 25 8.06 6.05 13.99
CA TYR A 25 8.13 5.46 12.64
C TYR A 25 7.86 6.48 11.55
N ILE A 26 6.89 7.39 11.75
CA ILE A 26 6.59 8.46 10.81
C ILE A 26 7.82 9.36 10.61
N ASP A 27 8.46 9.77 11.70
CA ASP A 27 9.70 10.57 11.65
C ASP A 27 10.82 9.81 10.93
N GLU A 28 10.95 8.50 11.15
CA GLU A 28 11.97 7.67 10.50
C GLU A 28 11.68 7.46 9.01
N TYR A 29 10.41 7.31 8.60
CA TYR A 29 10.02 7.29 7.19
C TYR A 29 10.38 8.59 6.49
N ALA A 30 10.03 9.73 7.08
CA ALA A 30 10.36 11.05 6.57
C ALA A 30 11.87 11.21 6.43
N ARG A 31 12.64 10.93 7.49
CA ARG A 31 14.09 11.03 7.51
C ARG A 31 14.76 10.19 6.42
N ARG A 32 14.34 8.94 6.23
CA ARG A 32 14.87 8.04 5.19
C ARG A 32 14.50 8.52 3.79
N SER A 33 13.27 8.96 3.61
CA SER A 33 12.78 9.47 2.32
C SER A 33 13.49 10.77 1.93
N ASP A 34 13.65 11.72 2.86
CA ASP A 34 14.39 12.96 2.64
C ASP A 34 15.85 12.71 2.26
N ALA A 35 16.50 11.76 2.95
CA ALA A 35 17.87 11.36 2.61
C ALA A 35 17.97 10.80 1.20
N THR A 36 17.00 9.94 0.81
CA THR A 36 16.93 9.34 -0.53
C THR A 36 16.67 10.41 -1.59
N VAL A 37 15.68 11.28 -1.40
CA VAL A 37 15.34 12.37 -2.33
C VAL A 37 16.54 13.31 -2.51
N THR A 38 17.21 13.67 -1.41
CA THR A 38 18.42 14.52 -1.45
C THR A 38 19.55 13.84 -2.25
N ALA A 39 19.78 12.55 -2.04
CA ALA A 39 20.83 11.81 -2.74
C ALA A 39 20.55 11.65 -4.24
N LEU A 40 19.27 11.52 -4.61
CA LEU A 40 18.87 11.35 -6.01
C LEU A 40 18.84 12.68 -6.80
N GLY A 41 18.62 13.82 -6.14
CA GLY A 41 18.54 15.14 -6.79
C GLY A 41 17.53 15.14 -7.96
N ASP A 42 17.99 15.50 -9.15
CA ASP A 42 17.13 15.60 -10.36
C ASP A 42 16.63 14.24 -10.90
N ARG A 43 17.07 13.12 -10.32
CA ARG A 43 16.60 11.76 -10.71
C ARG A 43 15.25 11.38 -10.12
N ILE A 44 14.70 12.21 -9.25
CA ILE A 44 13.40 12.04 -8.61
C ILE A 44 12.62 13.34 -8.68
N SER A 45 11.33 13.28 -8.96
CA SER A 45 10.47 14.46 -9.11
C SER A 45 9.07 14.22 -8.60
N ARG A 46 8.36 15.29 -8.20
CA ARG A 46 6.90 15.26 -8.03
C ARG A 46 6.24 15.56 -9.38
N GLU A 47 5.26 14.74 -9.75
CA GLU A 47 4.52 14.88 -11.00
C GLU A 47 3.02 14.74 -10.76
N ALA A 48 2.25 15.72 -11.21
CA ALA A 48 0.80 15.72 -11.06
C ALA A 48 0.15 14.67 -11.97
N TYR A 49 -0.70 13.82 -11.41
CA TYR A 49 -1.55 12.89 -12.17
C TYR A 49 -3.00 13.40 -12.29
N GLY A 50 -3.34 14.47 -11.59
CA GLY A 50 -4.66 15.07 -11.58
C GLY A 50 -4.62 16.55 -11.22
N PRO A 51 -5.79 17.23 -11.18
CA PRO A 51 -5.86 18.68 -10.96
C PRO A 51 -5.71 19.10 -9.49
N GLY A 52 -5.86 18.18 -8.54
CA GLY A 52 -5.77 18.49 -7.11
C GLY A 52 -4.32 18.63 -6.65
N ILE A 53 -4.09 19.47 -5.64
CA ILE A 53 -2.74 19.68 -5.08
C ILE A 53 -2.13 18.39 -4.51
N ASP A 54 -2.96 17.47 -4.05
CA ASP A 54 -2.55 16.18 -3.48
C ASP A 54 -2.51 15.06 -4.54
N GLU A 55 -2.94 15.34 -5.78
CA GLU A 55 -2.98 14.37 -6.87
C GLU A 55 -1.63 14.34 -7.62
N TYR A 56 -0.59 13.85 -6.93
CA TYR A 56 0.76 13.71 -7.47
C TYR A 56 1.40 12.37 -7.14
N VAL A 57 2.43 12.02 -7.87
CA VAL A 57 3.35 10.93 -7.56
C VAL A 57 4.75 11.49 -7.32
N VAL A 58 5.50 10.85 -6.42
CA VAL A 58 6.95 11.02 -6.33
C VAL A 58 7.58 9.92 -7.18
N LEU A 59 8.21 10.32 -8.30
CA LEU A 59 8.62 9.41 -9.36
C LEU A 59 10.14 9.47 -9.58
N ALA A 60 10.79 8.31 -9.47
CA ALA A 60 12.17 8.09 -9.85
C ALA A 60 12.22 7.19 -11.09
N ARG A 61 12.83 7.69 -12.18
CA ARG A 61 12.86 7.00 -13.48
C ARG A 61 14.19 6.32 -13.73
N SER A 62 14.12 5.05 -14.11
CA SER A 62 15.16 4.32 -14.81
C SER A 62 14.95 4.44 -16.33
N ALA A 63 15.21 3.40 -17.13
CA ALA A 63 14.82 3.39 -18.54
C ALA A 63 13.29 3.38 -18.69
N ALA A 64 12.78 3.94 -19.80
CA ALA A 64 11.33 4.02 -20.03
C ALA A 64 10.62 2.66 -19.98
N THR A 65 11.31 1.58 -20.39
CA THR A 65 10.79 0.19 -20.38
C THR A 65 11.17 -0.58 -19.12
N ALA A 66 11.90 0.02 -18.17
CA ALA A 66 12.26 -0.63 -16.92
C ALA A 66 11.02 -1.04 -16.14
N PRO A 67 11.07 -2.17 -15.40
CA PRO A 67 9.98 -2.53 -14.50
C PRO A 67 9.68 -1.40 -13.52
N LEU A 68 8.41 -1.26 -13.16
CA LEU A 68 7.93 -0.19 -12.28
C LEU A 68 7.40 -0.77 -10.98
N LEU A 69 7.95 -0.32 -9.85
CA LEU A 69 7.37 -0.49 -8.53
C LEU A 69 6.53 0.74 -8.19
N VAL A 70 5.24 0.54 -7.98
CA VAL A 70 4.33 1.58 -7.46
C VAL A 70 4.07 1.30 -5.99
N PHE A 71 4.30 2.27 -5.13
CA PHE A 71 3.99 2.18 -3.71
C PHE A 71 2.84 3.11 -3.32
N ILE A 72 1.89 2.60 -2.53
CA ILE A 72 0.77 3.37 -1.97
C ILE A 72 0.92 3.38 -0.45
N HIS A 73 1.02 4.58 0.14
CA HIS A 73 1.28 4.74 1.55
C HIS A 73 0.08 4.40 2.44
N GLY A 74 0.37 4.11 3.71
CA GLY A 74 -0.58 3.83 4.77
C GLY A 74 -1.10 5.08 5.48
N GLY A 75 -1.29 4.97 6.81
CA GLY A 75 -1.71 6.08 7.66
C GLY A 75 -3.23 6.20 7.81
N TYR A 76 -3.96 5.10 7.74
CA TYR A 76 -5.43 5.06 7.90
C TYR A 76 -6.17 6.11 7.06
N TRP A 77 -5.67 6.36 5.83
CA TRP A 77 -6.22 7.32 4.86
C TRP A 77 -6.27 8.77 5.37
N LYS A 78 -5.69 9.09 6.53
CA LYS A 78 -5.72 10.39 7.21
C LYS A 78 -4.34 10.96 7.57
N ALA A 79 -3.28 10.23 7.27
CA ALA A 79 -1.91 10.61 7.59
C ALA A 79 -0.92 10.07 6.55
N LEU A 80 0.32 10.54 6.60
CA LEU A 80 1.39 10.27 5.66
C LEU A 80 1.15 10.89 4.27
N SER A 81 2.17 10.82 3.45
CA SER A 81 2.18 11.24 2.05
C SER A 81 3.16 10.41 1.24
N ALA A 82 3.17 10.61 -0.06
CA ALA A 82 4.18 10.01 -0.94
C ALA A 82 5.60 10.45 -0.59
N ASP A 83 5.75 11.64 -0.03
CA ASP A 83 7.07 12.18 0.32
C ASP A 83 7.72 11.40 1.45
N GLU A 84 6.97 11.11 2.52
CA GLU A 84 7.47 10.28 3.63
C GLU A 84 7.63 8.80 3.24
N CYS A 85 7.13 8.40 2.08
CA CYS A 85 7.12 7.02 1.60
C CYS A 85 7.87 6.84 0.28
N SER A 86 9.01 7.52 0.11
CA SER A 86 9.87 7.46 -1.08
C SER A 86 11.26 6.87 -0.83
N MET A 87 11.48 6.29 0.35
CA MET A 87 12.78 5.80 0.80
C MET A 87 13.40 4.71 -0.08
N TRP A 88 12.60 3.98 -0.85
CA TRP A 88 13.09 2.89 -1.73
C TRP A 88 13.49 3.34 -3.13
N ALA A 89 13.33 4.63 -3.45
CA ALA A 89 13.56 5.13 -4.81
C ALA A 89 15.01 4.91 -5.27
N ALA A 90 16.01 5.08 -4.39
CA ALA A 90 17.40 4.82 -4.72
C ALA A 90 17.67 3.33 -4.96
N ASP A 91 17.19 2.46 -4.05
CA ASP A 91 17.34 1.00 -4.16
C ASP A 91 16.69 0.46 -5.45
N ALA A 92 15.52 1.01 -5.81
CA ALA A 92 14.83 0.65 -7.05
C ALA A 92 15.68 1.03 -8.28
N LEU A 93 16.19 2.26 -8.35
CA LEU A 93 17.04 2.71 -9.46
C LEU A 93 18.34 1.91 -9.56
N ASP A 94 18.97 1.60 -8.42
CA ASP A 94 20.20 0.80 -8.39
C ASP A 94 19.96 -0.65 -8.84
N ALA A 95 18.75 -1.17 -8.61
CA ALA A 95 18.31 -2.47 -9.11
C ALA A 95 17.83 -2.44 -10.58
N GLY A 96 17.81 -1.26 -11.22
CA GLY A 96 17.38 -1.07 -12.60
C GLY A 96 15.88 -0.87 -12.78
N PHE A 97 15.11 -0.61 -11.73
CA PHE A 97 13.67 -0.39 -11.74
C PHE A 97 13.33 1.09 -11.68
N SER A 98 12.16 1.48 -12.20
CA SER A 98 11.52 2.75 -11.88
C SER A 98 10.71 2.61 -10.58
N PHE A 99 10.56 3.71 -9.84
CA PHE A 99 9.80 3.74 -8.58
C PHE A 99 8.81 4.91 -8.61
N ALA A 100 7.59 4.67 -8.16
CA ALA A 100 6.57 5.70 -7.95
C ALA A 100 5.91 5.54 -6.59
N SER A 101 5.93 6.59 -5.75
CA SER A 101 5.10 6.69 -4.56
C SER A 101 3.87 7.53 -4.88
N VAL A 102 2.67 6.98 -4.65
CA VAL A 102 1.40 7.63 -4.97
C VAL A 102 0.91 8.43 -3.78
N ASN A 103 0.66 9.72 -3.99
CA ASN A 103 -0.03 10.58 -3.04
C ASN A 103 -1.52 10.64 -3.35
N TYR A 104 -2.32 10.95 -2.33
CA TYR A 104 -3.77 11.13 -2.43
C TYR A 104 -4.26 12.10 -1.36
N THR A 105 -5.41 12.75 -1.59
CA THR A 105 -6.04 13.64 -0.62
C THR A 105 -6.53 12.87 0.59
N LEU A 106 -6.10 13.29 1.78
CA LEU A 106 -6.43 12.60 3.03
C LEU A 106 -7.86 12.88 3.51
N ALA A 107 -8.42 11.94 4.26
CA ALA A 107 -9.64 12.15 5.03
C ALA A 107 -9.37 13.15 6.19
N PRO A 108 -10.34 13.99 6.59
CA PRO A 108 -11.73 14.03 6.09
C PRO A 108 -11.93 14.89 4.83
N THR A 109 -10.86 15.49 4.26
CA THR A 109 -10.96 16.35 3.07
C THR A 109 -11.47 15.57 1.86
N ALA A 110 -11.07 14.30 1.71
CA ALA A 110 -11.62 13.39 0.72
C ALA A 110 -12.34 12.20 1.39
N THR A 111 -13.42 11.73 0.76
CA THR A 111 -14.04 10.45 1.14
C THR A 111 -13.16 9.28 0.72
N LEU A 112 -13.29 8.12 1.37
CA LEU A 112 -12.53 6.93 0.99
C LEU A 112 -12.77 6.50 -0.46
N GLU A 113 -13.98 6.69 -0.99
CA GLU A 113 -14.27 6.46 -2.41
C GLU A 113 -13.47 7.38 -3.33
N ARG A 114 -13.33 8.66 -2.96
CA ARG A 114 -12.51 9.61 -3.72
C ARG A 114 -11.04 9.20 -3.68
N ILE A 115 -10.53 8.79 -2.51
CA ILE A 115 -9.15 8.30 -2.34
C ILE A 115 -8.88 7.09 -3.25
N VAL A 116 -9.77 6.10 -3.27
CA VAL A 116 -9.69 4.95 -4.18
C VAL A 116 -9.65 5.39 -5.65
N THR A 117 -10.50 6.37 -6.02
CA THR A 117 -10.54 6.92 -7.38
C THR A 117 -9.22 7.62 -7.74
N GLN A 118 -8.64 8.38 -6.82
CA GLN A 118 -7.34 9.04 -7.02
C GLN A 118 -6.21 8.02 -7.22
N CYS A 119 -6.14 6.97 -6.40
CA CYS A 119 -5.13 5.92 -6.58
C CYS A 119 -5.27 5.21 -7.94
N ARG A 120 -6.49 4.95 -8.42
CA ARG A 120 -6.72 4.39 -9.77
C ARG A 120 -6.27 5.36 -10.85
N ALA A 121 -6.61 6.65 -10.72
CA ALA A 121 -6.18 7.69 -11.67
C ALA A 121 -4.64 7.82 -11.72
N ALA A 122 -3.97 7.70 -10.58
CA ALA A 122 -2.51 7.67 -10.53
C ALA A 122 -1.93 6.47 -11.30
N MET A 123 -2.54 5.28 -11.15
CA MET A 123 -2.15 4.09 -11.90
C MET A 123 -2.34 4.28 -13.41
N ASP A 124 -3.49 4.81 -13.84
CA ASP A 124 -3.77 5.07 -15.25
C ASP A 124 -2.78 6.10 -15.81
N TRP A 125 -2.51 7.19 -15.08
CA TRP A 125 -1.54 8.20 -15.49
C TRP A 125 -0.12 7.63 -15.59
N LEU A 126 0.32 6.82 -14.63
CA LEU A 126 1.64 6.17 -14.67
C LEU A 126 1.82 5.31 -15.92
N LEU A 127 0.77 4.66 -16.39
CA LEU A 127 0.81 3.71 -17.49
C LEU A 127 0.50 4.31 -18.86
N ASP A 128 -0.16 5.47 -18.91
CA ASP A 128 -0.63 6.08 -20.17
C ASP A 128 -0.04 7.46 -20.48
N ALA A 129 0.34 8.23 -19.48
CA ALA A 129 0.71 9.62 -19.62
C ALA A 129 2.09 10.01 -19.06
N SER A 130 2.69 9.18 -18.20
CA SER A 130 3.99 9.50 -17.56
C SER A 130 5.20 9.43 -18.49
N GLY A 131 5.04 8.90 -19.69
CA GLY A 131 6.15 8.58 -20.59
C GLY A 131 6.85 7.25 -20.30
N LEU A 132 6.40 6.51 -19.29
CA LEU A 132 6.86 5.16 -19.01
C LEU A 132 6.08 4.13 -19.83
N THR A 133 6.77 3.09 -20.28
CA THR A 133 6.18 1.92 -20.94
C THR A 133 6.73 0.66 -20.25
N PRO A 134 6.48 0.47 -18.94
CA PRO A 134 7.17 -0.52 -18.16
C PRO A 134 6.88 -1.93 -18.67
N ALA A 135 7.94 -2.75 -18.78
CA ALA A 135 7.81 -4.15 -19.14
C ALA A 135 6.98 -4.93 -18.11
N ARG A 136 7.00 -4.46 -16.87
CA ARG A 136 6.29 -5.09 -15.74
C ARG A 136 5.90 -4.04 -14.69
N VAL A 137 4.74 -4.19 -14.08
CA VAL A 137 4.23 -3.31 -13.02
C VAL A 137 3.92 -4.13 -11.78
N VAL A 138 4.54 -3.77 -10.68
CA VAL A 138 4.24 -4.32 -9.34
C VAL A 138 3.67 -3.19 -8.48
N VAL A 139 2.51 -3.40 -7.90
CA VAL A 139 1.87 -2.45 -6.98
C VAL A 139 2.02 -2.94 -5.56
N ALA A 140 2.71 -2.18 -4.74
CA ALA A 140 2.87 -2.43 -3.31
C ALA A 140 2.08 -1.42 -2.48
N GLY A 141 1.67 -1.79 -1.29
CA GLY A 141 1.06 -0.86 -0.35
C GLY A 141 1.00 -1.43 1.05
N SER A 142 1.10 -0.54 2.05
CA SER A 142 1.14 -0.93 3.47
C SER A 142 -0.09 -0.42 4.22
N SER A 143 -0.68 -1.26 5.07
CA SER A 143 -1.81 -0.88 5.92
C SER A 143 -3.02 -0.37 5.09
N ALA A 144 -3.45 0.86 5.29
CA ALA A 144 -4.42 1.55 4.42
C ALA A 144 -3.96 1.57 2.95
N GLY A 145 -2.66 1.66 2.68
CA GLY A 145 -2.09 1.54 1.34
C GLY A 145 -2.22 0.12 0.77
N GLY A 146 -2.15 -0.92 1.60
CA GLY A 146 -2.44 -2.30 1.20
C GLY A 146 -3.90 -2.48 0.75
N HIS A 147 -4.83 -1.84 1.45
CA HIS A 147 -6.23 -1.73 1.02
C HIS A 147 -6.33 -1.02 -0.34
N LEU A 148 -5.70 0.17 -0.48
CA LEU A 148 -5.75 0.95 -1.72
C LEU A 148 -5.08 0.23 -2.90
N ALA A 149 -3.97 -0.49 -2.66
CA ALA A 149 -3.33 -1.34 -3.65
C ALA A 149 -4.28 -2.45 -4.13
N ALA A 150 -4.98 -3.13 -3.22
CA ALA A 150 -5.99 -4.12 -3.57
C ALA A 150 -7.18 -3.50 -4.33
N MET A 151 -7.68 -2.32 -3.90
CA MET A 151 -8.77 -1.60 -4.58
C MET A 151 -8.37 -1.09 -5.97
N SER A 152 -7.08 -0.88 -6.21
CA SER A 152 -6.54 -0.44 -7.52
C SER A 152 -6.16 -1.61 -8.43
N THR A 153 -6.10 -2.84 -7.91
CA THR A 153 -5.70 -4.05 -8.64
C THR A 153 -6.78 -5.12 -8.60
N THR A 154 -6.73 -6.02 -7.62
CA THR A 154 -7.59 -7.21 -7.51
C THR A 154 -9.06 -6.91 -7.21
N ALA A 155 -9.36 -5.73 -6.69
CA ALA A 155 -10.74 -5.24 -6.45
C ALA A 155 -11.11 -4.06 -7.36
N ASN A 156 -10.31 -3.76 -8.39
CA ASN A 156 -10.67 -2.79 -9.43
C ASN A 156 -11.70 -3.44 -10.36
N PRO A 157 -12.87 -2.80 -10.61
CA PRO A 157 -13.87 -3.35 -11.52
C PRO A 157 -13.40 -3.39 -13.00
N GLN A 158 -12.37 -2.59 -13.34
CA GLN A 158 -11.73 -2.59 -14.65
C GLN A 158 -10.46 -3.44 -14.64
N PRO A 159 -10.14 -4.16 -15.74
CA PRO A 159 -8.87 -4.84 -15.89
C PRO A 159 -7.69 -3.86 -15.72
N THR A 160 -6.64 -4.30 -15.06
CA THR A 160 -5.42 -3.51 -14.85
C THR A 160 -4.23 -4.16 -15.54
N ARG A 161 -3.24 -3.38 -15.96
CA ARG A 161 -1.97 -3.85 -16.51
C ARG A 161 -0.95 -4.24 -15.43
N CYS A 162 -1.39 -4.33 -14.17
CA CYS A 162 -0.56 -4.75 -13.07
C CYS A 162 -0.24 -6.26 -13.18
N PHE A 163 1.05 -6.61 -13.11
CA PHE A 163 1.49 -8.00 -13.07
C PHE A 163 1.33 -8.59 -11.68
N ALA A 164 1.73 -7.85 -10.64
CA ALA A 164 1.65 -8.35 -9.27
C ALA A 164 1.23 -7.26 -8.27
N ALA A 165 0.64 -7.70 -7.16
CA ALA A 165 0.43 -6.85 -5.98
C ALA A 165 1.18 -7.43 -4.76
N VAL A 166 1.87 -6.55 -4.01
CA VAL A 166 2.53 -6.84 -2.74
C VAL A 166 1.77 -6.11 -1.64
N LEU A 167 1.02 -6.85 -0.84
CA LEU A 167 0.08 -6.30 0.13
C LEU A 167 0.66 -6.47 1.54
N LEU A 168 1.07 -5.37 2.18
CA LEU A 168 1.70 -5.36 3.48
C LEU A 168 0.67 -4.97 4.55
N SER A 169 0.32 -5.90 5.43
CA SER A 169 -0.54 -5.63 6.60
C SER A 169 -1.83 -4.88 6.26
N GLY A 170 -2.45 -5.22 5.12
CA GLY A 170 -3.60 -4.48 4.60
C GLY A 170 -4.88 -4.72 5.39
N VAL A 171 -5.82 -3.78 5.28
CA VAL A 171 -7.18 -3.91 5.83
C VAL A 171 -8.14 -4.18 4.68
N PHE A 172 -8.69 -5.39 4.60
CA PHE A 172 -9.46 -5.85 3.45
C PHE A 172 -10.97 -5.95 3.72
N ASP A 173 -11.37 -6.03 4.98
CA ASP A 173 -12.77 -5.88 5.44
C ASP A 173 -12.88 -4.66 6.35
N LEU A 174 -13.57 -3.62 5.87
CA LEU A 174 -13.70 -2.35 6.59
C LEU A 174 -14.90 -2.30 7.56
N ARG A 175 -15.75 -3.32 7.54
CA ARG A 175 -16.97 -3.31 8.39
C ARG A 175 -16.67 -3.12 9.89
N PRO A 176 -15.67 -3.81 10.46
CA PRO A 176 -15.36 -3.63 11.88
C PRO A 176 -14.84 -2.21 12.20
N ILE A 177 -14.14 -1.55 11.26
CA ILE A 177 -13.60 -0.20 11.45
C ILE A 177 -14.72 0.81 11.71
N VAL A 178 -15.93 0.58 11.19
CA VAL A 178 -17.08 1.49 11.39
C VAL A 178 -17.36 1.74 12.87
N ALA A 179 -17.05 0.80 13.74
CA ALA A 179 -17.26 0.89 15.20
C ALA A 179 -16.00 1.36 15.98
N THR A 180 -14.94 1.79 15.31
CA THR A 180 -13.69 2.25 15.92
C THR A 180 -13.44 3.74 15.71
N SER A 181 -12.52 4.33 16.45
CA SER A 181 -12.07 5.73 16.28
C SER A 181 -11.42 6.00 14.93
N VAL A 182 -10.97 4.96 14.23
CA VAL A 182 -10.45 5.05 12.87
C VAL A 182 -11.50 5.63 11.92
N ASN A 183 -12.78 5.36 12.18
CA ASN A 183 -13.89 5.82 11.33
C ASN A 183 -14.25 7.31 11.51
N GLU A 184 -13.83 7.97 12.59
CA GLU A 184 -14.21 9.36 12.86
C GLU A 184 -13.94 10.29 11.66
N PRO A 185 -12.73 10.31 11.05
CA PRO A 185 -12.48 11.14 9.87
C PRO A 185 -13.05 10.57 8.56
N LEU A 186 -13.37 9.28 8.52
CA LEU A 186 -13.86 8.62 7.29
C LEU A 186 -15.36 8.73 7.14
N GLY A 187 -16.10 8.70 8.25
CA GLY A 187 -17.55 8.75 8.27
C GLY A 187 -18.25 7.60 7.52
N LEU A 188 -17.61 6.41 7.46
CA LEU A 188 -18.14 5.26 6.73
C LEU A 188 -19.39 4.73 7.41
N THR A 189 -20.41 4.44 6.61
CA THR A 189 -21.53 3.59 6.99
C THR A 189 -21.20 2.11 6.71
N ILE A 190 -21.97 1.17 7.26
CA ILE A 190 -21.80 -0.26 6.94
C ILE A 190 -21.94 -0.53 5.43
N PRO A 191 -22.92 0.03 4.70
CA PRO A 191 -22.96 -0.11 3.23
C PRO A 191 -21.69 0.40 2.52
N ASP A 192 -21.13 1.54 2.96
CA ASP A 192 -19.89 2.06 2.39
C ASP A 192 -18.71 1.13 2.68
N ALA A 193 -18.59 0.66 3.92
CA ALA A 193 -17.57 -0.28 4.33
C ALA A 193 -17.63 -1.58 3.51
N VAL A 194 -18.82 -2.13 3.25
CA VAL A 194 -18.99 -3.31 2.38
C VAL A 194 -18.53 -3.01 0.95
N ARG A 195 -18.99 -1.90 0.38
CA ARG A 195 -18.70 -1.50 -1.01
C ARG A 195 -17.21 -1.21 -1.25
N LEU A 196 -16.54 -0.66 -0.26
CA LEU A 196 -15.13 -0.27 -0.33
C LEU A 196 -14.18 -1.33 0.27
N SER A 197 -14.68 -2.50 0.64
CA SER A 197 -13.85 -3.61 1.14
C SER A 197 -13.43 -4.55 0.01
N PRO A 198 -12.13 -4.74 -0.25
CA PRO A 198 -11.65 -5.80 -1.16
C PRO A 198 -12.21 -7.18 -0.82
N ALA A 199 -12.41 -7.47 0.45
CA ALA A 199 -13.01 -8.73 0.93
C ALA A 199 -14.43 -8.97 0.42
N HIS A 200 -15.20 -7.91 0.09
CA HIS A 200 -16.60 -8.00 -0.34
C HIS A 200 -16.82 -7.64 -1.81
N THR A 201 -15.82 -7.12 -2.50
CA THR A 201 -15.90 -6.83 -3.94
C THR A 201 -15.63 -8.08 -4.77
N ARG A 202 -16.07 -8.06 -6.04
CA ARG A 202 -15.69 -9.08 -7.02
C ARG A 202 -14.18 -9.03 -7.25
N VAL A 203 -13.52 -10.18 -7.33
CA VAL A 203 -12.10 -10.27 -7.69
C VAL A 203 -11.94 -10.05 -9.20
N THR A 204 -11.11 -9.09 -9.56
CA THR A 204 -10.55 -8.94 -10.91
C THR A 204 -9.15 -9.59 -10.88
N PRO A 205 -8.94 -10.74 -11.54
CA PRO A 205 -7.69 -11.47 -11.41
C PRO A 205 -6.51 -10.68 -11.98
N ILE A 206 -5.41 -10.68 -11.25
CA ILE A 206 -4.07 -10.34 -11.75
C ILE A 206 -3.18 -11.60 -11.58
N PRO A 207 -2.04 -11.72 -12.29
CA PRO A 207 -1.26 -12.95 -12.24
C PRO A 207 -0.82 -13.35 -10.82
N VAL A 208 -0.30 -12.39 -10.03
CA VAL A 208 0.35 -12.72 -8.76
C VAL A 208 -0.05 -11.77 -7.65
N VAL A 209 -0.32 -12.30 -6.44
CA VAL A 209 -0.45 -11.52 -5.21
C VAL A 209 0.41 -12.11 -4.10
N ARG A 210 1.17 -11.28 -3.42
CA ARG A 210 1.99 -11.65 -2.26
C ARG A 210 1.59 -10.78 -1.08
N ALA A 211 1.01 -11.39 -0.05
CA ALA A 211 0.62 -10.69 1.18
C ALA A 211 1.60 -11.03 2.30
N PHE A 212 2.06 -10.01 2.99
CA PHE A 212 2.95 -10.12 4.14
C PHE A 212 2.37 -9.40 5.34
N VAL A 213 2.64 -9.92 6.52
CA VAL A 213 2.27 -9.32 7.82
C VAL A 213 3.41 -9.56 8.80
N GLY A 214 3.65 -8.62 9.70
CA GLY A 214 4.64 -8.80 10.76
C GLY A 214 4.21 -9.82 11.81
N GLU A 215 5.16 -10.56 12.37
CA GLU A 215 4.91 -11.51 13.46
C GLU A 215 4.36 -10.81 14.72
N GLU A 216 4.79 -9.57 14.97
CA GLU A 216 4.42 -8.79 16.15
C GLU A 216 3.18 -7.90 15.90
N GLU A 217 2.32 -8.26 14.94
CA GLU A 217 1.06 -7.57 14.69
C GLU A 217 -0.12 -8.20 15.44
N THR A 218 -1.22 -7.45 15.57
CA THR A 218 -2.46 -7.94 16.18
C THR A 218 -3.03 -9.14 15.40
N ALA A 219 -3.85 -9.95 16.06
CA ALA A 219 -4.50 -11.09 15.43
C ALA A 219 -5.39 -10.66 14.25
N THR A 220 -5.99 -9.48 14.35
CA THR A 220 -6.87 -8.92 13.32
C THR A 220 -6.12 -8.63 12.03
N PHE A 221 -4.96 -7.98 12.03
CA PHE A 221 -4.20 -7.73 10.80
C PHE A 221 -3.74 -9.03 10.12
N LYS A 222 -3.34 -10.02 10.92
CA LYS A 222 -2.98 -11.36 10.41
C LYS A 222 -4.18 -12.03 9.74
N SER A 223 -5.33 -12.00 10.39
CA SER A 223 -6.57 -12.61 9.90
C SER A 223 -7.13 -11.88 8.66
N GLN A 224 -7.08 -10.56 8.61
CA GLN A 224 -7.45 -9.75 7.46
C GLN A 224 -6.65 -10.18 6.21
N SER A 225 -5.34 -10.30 6.34
CA SER A 225 -4.45 -10.67 5.25
C SER A 225 -4.64 -12.13 4.81
N SER A 226 -4.71 -13.08 5.73
CA SER A 226 -4.88 -14.50 5.39
C SER A 226 -6.24 -14.77 4.74
N THR A 227 -7.32 -14.21 5.28
CA THR A 227 -8.67 -14.38 4.74
C THR A 227 -8.80 -13.79 3.33
N TYR A 228 -8.17 -12.64 3.09
CA TYR A 228 -8.19 -12.04 1.76
C TYR A 228 -7.41 -12.87 0.74
N VAL A 229 -6.26 -13.42 1.11
CA VAL A 229 -5.50 -14.35 0.27
C VAL A 229 -6.30 -15.59 -0.08
N ASP A 230 -7.04 -16.17 0.87
CA ASP A 230 -7.90 -17.34 0.60
C ASP A 230 -9.01 -17.02 -0.40
N LYS A 231 -9.61 -15.82 -0.31
CA LYS A 231 -10.56 -15.33 -1.32
C LYS A 231 -9.91 -15.22 -2.71
N LEU A 232 -8.70 -14.68 -2.80
CA LEU A 232 -7.97 -14.53 -4.07
C LEU A 232 -7.64 -15.89 -4.69
N ARG A 233 -7.19 -16.85 -3.88
CA ARG A 233 -6.94 -18.24 -4.31
C ARG A 233 -8.20 -18.91 -4.84
N ALA A 234 -9.33 -18.74 -4.13
CA ALA A 234 -10.63 -19.26 -4.57
C ALA A 234 -11.07 -18.66 -5.91
N ALA A 235 -10.60 -17.46 -6.25
CA ALA A 235 -10.83 -16.81 -7.55
C ALA A 235 -9.77 -17.17 -8.62
N GLY A 236 -8.81 -18.06 -8.32
CA GLY A 236 -7.79 -18.54 -9.26
C GLY A 236 -6.54 -17.65 -9.36
N VAL A 237 -6.35 -16.70 -8.45
CA VAL A 237 -5.13 -15.87 -8.41
C VAL A 237 -4.00 -16.66 -7.73
N ASP A 238 -2.77 -16.58 -8.27
CA ASP A 238 -1.57 -17.07 -7.57
C ASP A 238 -1.28 -16.15 -6.38
N ALA A 239 -1.86 -16.48 -5.23
CA ALA A 239 -1.76 -15.67 -4.02
C ALA A 239 -1.10 -16.42 -2.86
N THR A 240 -0.17 -15.76 -2.16
CA THR A 240 0.45 -16.29 -0.94
C THR A 240 0.33 -15.31 0.23
N TYR A 241 0.27 -15.87 1.44
CA TYR A 241 0.31 -15.14 2.70
C TYR A 241 1.54 -15.61 3.49
N ARG A 242 2.30 -14.66 4.04
CA ARG A 242 3.48 -14.92 4.85
C ARG A 242 3.55 -14.01 6.06
N VAL A 243 4.03 -14.57 7.18
CA VAL A 243 4.33 -13.83 8.42
C VAL A 243 5.84 -13.62 8.47
N VAL A 244 6.26 -12.36 8.61
CA VAL A 244 7.68 -11.99 8.67
C VAL A 244 8.12 -11.92 10.13
N ALA A 245 9.05 -12.81 10.49
CA ALA A 245 9.55 -12.93 11.85
C ALA A 245 10.21 -11.63 12.34
N GLY A 246 9.93 -11.26 13.58
CA GLY A 246 10.51 -10.10 14.27
C GLY A 246 10.13 -8.74 13.68
N ARG A 247 9.13 -8.68 12.77
CA ARG A 247 8.60 -7.41 12.24
C ARG A 247 7.27 -7.08 12.89
N ASP A 248 7.07 -5.78 13.17
CA ASP A 248 5.79 -5.20 13.53
C ASP A 248 5.13 -4.53 12.30
N HIS A 249 3.97 -3.92 12.52
CA HIS A 249 3.17 -3.27 11.48
C HIS A 249 3.90 -2.14 10.74
N PHE A 250 4.80 -1.45 11.43
CA PHE A 250 5.47 -0.26 10.91
C PHE A 250 6.83 -0.59 10.30
N ASP A 251 7.61 -1.50 10.92
CA ASP A 251 8.97 -1.79 10.44
C ASP A 251 9.02 -2.85 9.33
N LEU A 252 7.93 -3.56 9.07
CA LEU A 252 7.80 -4.50 7.96
C LEU A 252 8.15 -3.87 6.60
N ILE A 253 7.77 -2.61 6.39
CA ILE A 253 7.98 -1.93 5.10
C ILE A 253 9.46 -1.72 4.77
N TYR A 254 10.35 -1.69 5.77
CA TYR A 254 11.79 -1.51 5.52
C TYR A 254 12.39 -2.64 4.68
N ASP A 255 11.75 -3.81 4.67
CA ASP A 255 12.23 -4.96 3.92
C ASP A 255 11.81 -4.95 2.43
N LEU A 256 10.95 -4.01 1.98
CA LEU A 256 10.29 -4.05 0.67
C LEU A 256 11.23 -4.27 -0.53
N LEU A 257 12.42 -3.66 -0.52
CA LEU A 257 13.48 -3.85 -1.53
C LEU A 257 14.82 -4.27 -0.91
N THR A 258 14.82 -4.77 0.33
CA THR A 258 16.04 -5.18 1.02
C THR A 258 16.42 -6.61 0.61
N PRO A 259 17.51 -6.81 -0.16
CA PRO A 259 17.98 -8.15 -0.53
C PRO A 259 18.29 -9.02 0.69
N GLY A 260 18.00 -10.32 0.59
CA GLY A 260 18.21 -11.28 1.67
C GLY A 260 17.07 -11.33 2.69
N THR A 261 16.04 -10.51 2.55
CA THR A 261 14.78 -10.63 3.30
C THR A 261 13.73 -11.33 2.44
N ASP A 262 12.78 -12.04 3.07
CA ASP A 262 11.71 -12.75 2.34
C ASP A 262 10.84 -11.79 1.51
N LEU A 263 10.50 -10.63 2.07
CA LEU A 263 9.74 -9.59 1.39
C LEU A 263 10.55 -8.96 0.25
N GLY A 264 11.80 -8.58 0.49
CA GLY A 264 12.66 -7.93 -0.50
C GLY A 264 12.97 -8.83 -1.68
N ASP A 265 13.41 -10.06 -1.42
CA ASP A 265 13.73 -11.04 -2.47
C ASP A 265 12.47 -11.38 -3.31
N THR A 266 11.30 -11.49 -2.65
CA THR A 266 10.02 -11.69 -3.35
C THR A 266 9.69 -10.49 -4.26
N THR A 267 9.76 -9.26 -3.75
CA THR A 267 9.43 -8.05 -4.51
C THR A 267 10.37 -7.83 -5.69
N ILE A 268 11.68 -8.00 -5.46
CA ILE A 268 12.72 -7.92 -6.50
C ILE A 268 12.49 -9.01 -7.57
N GLY A 269 12.18 -10.24 -7.17
CA GLY A 269 11.85 -11.33 -8.10
C GLY A 269 10.66 -10.99 -8.98
N LEU A 270 9.56 -10.49 -8.38
CA LEU A 270 8.35 -10.07 -9.13
C LEU A 270 8.63 -8.94 -10.14
N LEU A 271 9.62 -8.11 -9.93
CA LEU A 271 10.01 -7.04 -10.85
C LEU A 271 10.90 -7.56 -11.99
N ARG A 272 11.67 -8.64 -11.77
CA ARG A 272 12.63 -9.20 -12.75
C ARG A 272 12.02 -10.25 -13.68
N ASP A 273 11.21 -11.17 -13.11
CA ASP A 273 10.70 -12.38 -13.78
C ASP A 273 9.31 -12.19 -14.38
#